data_5985d66ce2e46b464d922d1d3c00e28f
#
_entry.id   5985d66ce2e46b464d922d1d3c00e28f
#
_cell.length_a   1.000
_cell.length_b   1.000
_cell.length_c   1.000
_cell.angle_alpha   90.00
_cell.angle_beta   90.00
_cell.angle_gamma   90.00
#
_symmetry.space_group_name_H-M   'P 1'
#
loop_
_entity.id
_entity.type
_entity.pdbx_description
1 polymer ?
#
loop_
_entity_poly.entity_id
_entity_poly.type
_entity_poly.pdbx_seq_one_letter_code
_entity_poly.pdbx_strand_id
1 'polypeptide(L)'
;QSFNPEKVNDIIHKPWAVDGRNFSDRIWTDKTKLINNMHDSLTRMCITGESPDRAIREISQNMKVSRSQAARIVQTESAAFSAKAQEMCFSDLGVEEFEVVETLDSHTCPTCGEMDGKHFPMKDYKIGVTVPPFHPNCRGCTCPYFNDEFTTGERVARGADGKKYYVPENTTYKEWKKSFADGNTEKGISGKY
;
A
#
# COMPACT_ATOMS: atom_id res chain seq x y z
N GLN A 1 -41.30 22.29 7.40
CA GLN A 1 -41.92 21.00 7.00
C GLN A 1 -40.80 19.96 7.05
N SER A 2 -40.93 18.94 7.90
CA SER A 2 -40.01 17.81 7.93
C SER A 2 -40.33 16.91 6.72
N PHE A 3 -39.27 16.48 6.00
CA PHE A 3 -39.42 15.49 4.93
C PHE A 3 -39.91 14.16 5.53
N ASN A 4 -40.96 13.58 4.92
CA ASN A 4 -41.47 12.26 5.30
C ASN A 4 -40.44 11.21 4.82
N PRO A 5 -39.83 10.39 5.70
CA PRO A 5 -38.84 9.38 5.32
C PRO A 5 -39.35 8.36 4.29
N GLU A 6 -40.62 7.98 4.34
CA GLU A 6 -41.21 7.04 3.39
C GLU A 6 -41.26 7.62 1.97
N LYS A 7 -41.63 8.89 1.84
CA LYS A 7 -41.65 9.58 0.52
C LYS A 7 -40.26 9.74 -0.05
N VAL A 8 -39.25 9.97 0.80
CA VAL A 8 -37.84 10.05 0.38
C VAL A 8 -37.37 8.67 -0.11
N ASN A 9 -37.72 7.61 0.62
CA ASN A 9 -37.41 6.24 0.20
C ASN A 9 -38.03 5.86 -1.15
N ASP A 10 -39.27 6.22 -1.36
CA ASP A 10 -39.98 5.98 -2.62
C ASP A 10 -39.33 6.72 -3.79
N ILE A 11 -38.91 7.97 -3.59
CA ILE A 11 -38.20 8.76 -4.62
C ILE A 11 -36.86 8.12 -5.00
N ILE A 12 -36.09 7.65 -4.00
CA ILE A 12 -34.80 7.03 -4.22
C ILE A 12 -34.89 5.71 -5.00
N HIS A 13 -35.93 4.92 -4.71
CA HIS A 13 -36.14 3.61 -5.35
C HIS A 13 -36.93 3.67 -6.65
N LYS A 14 -37.57 4.80 -6.98
CA LYS A 14 -38.29 4.96 -8.20
C LYS A 14 -37.39 5.20 -9.40
N PRO A 15 -37.53 4.40 -10.49
CA PRO A 15 -36.84 4.70 -11.74
C PRO A 15 -37.30 6.06 -12.29
N TRP A 16 -36.38 6.96 -12.54
CA TRP A 16 -36.69 8.31 -13.07
C TRP A 16 -36.09 8.56 -14.45
N ALA A 17 -35.18 7.71 -14.91
CA ALA A 17 -34.54 7.85 -16.20
C ALA A 17 -35.07 6.82 -17.21
N VAL A 18 -34.82 7.11 -18.48
CA VAL A 18 -35.31 6.30 -19.63
C VAL A 18 -34.77 4.86 -19.61
N ASP A 19 -33.63 4.62 -18.94
CA ASP A 19 -33.01 3.30 -18.77
C ASP A 19 -33.72 2.37 -17.76
N GLY A 20 -34.78 2.86 -17.12
CA GLY A 20 -35.60 2.11 -16.16
C GLY A 20 -34.89 1.73 -14.86
N ARG A 21 -33.68 2.29 -14.59
CA ARG A 21 -32.90 1.99 -13.41
C ARG A 21 -33.14 3.00 -12.30
N ASN A 22 -33.16 2.51 -11.06
CA ASN A 22 -33.19 3.37 -9.88
C ASN A 22 -31.79 3.77 -9.44
N PHE A 23 -31.67 4.60 -8.40
CA PHE A 23 -30.42 5.06 -7.85
C PHE A 23 -29.54 3.90 -7.35
N SER A 24 -30.12 2.93 -6.65
CA SER A 24 -29.41 1.76 -6.13
C SER A 24 -28.80 0.92 -7.26
N ASP A 25 -29.58 0.64 -8.31
CA ASP A 25 -29.13 -0.16 -9.46
C ASP A 25 -27.91 0.46 -10.15
N ARG A 26 -27.85 1.79 -10.21
CA ARG A 26 -26.70 2.49 -10.81
C ARG A 26 -25.46 2.36 -9.95
N ILE A 27 -25.59 2.56 -8.63
CA ILE A 27 -24.45 2.38 -7.70
C ILE A 27 -23.91 0.96 -7.80
N TRP A 28 -24.76 -0.05 -7.76
CA TRP A 28 -24.33 -1.44 -7.85
C TRP A 28 -23.70 -1.79 -9.19
N THR A 29 -24.21 -1.24 -10.28
CA THR A 29 -23.63 -1.42 -11.61
C THR A 29 -22.22 -0.80 -11.69
N ASP A 30 -22.05 0.41 -11.17
CA ASP A 30 -20.76 1.09 -11.19
C ASP A 30 -19.74 0.40 -10.28
N LYS A 31 -20.18 -0.09 -9.11
CA LYS A 31 -19.34 -0.91 -8.23
C LYS A 31 -18.89 -2.20 -8.93
N THR A 32 -19.77 -2.90 -9.60
CA THR A 32 -19.43 -4.12 -10.34
C THR A 32 -18.44 -3.86 -11.46
N LYS A 33 -18.63 -2.78 -12.23
CA LYS A 33 -17.67 -2.36 -13.25
C LYS A 33 -16.30 -2.05 -12.66
N LEU A 34 -16.25 -1.37 -11.52
CA LEU A 34 -14.99 -1.09 -10.83
C LEU A 34 -14.28 -2.40 -10.44
N ILE A 35 -14.99 -3.33 -9.81
CA ILE A 35 -14.45 -4.61 -9.38
C ILE A 35 -13.88 -5.38 -10.58
N ASN A 36 -14.63 -5.48 -11.69
CA ASN A 36 -14.18 -6.18 -12.89
C ASN A 36 -12.94 -5.51 -13.51
N ASN A 37 -12.94 -4.19 -13.65
CA ASN A 37 -11.79 -3.43 -14.15
C ASN A 37 -10.55 -3.62 -13.28
N MET A 38 -10.72 -3.62 -11.95
CA MET A 38 -9.64 -3.88 -10.99
C MET A 38 -9.10 -5.29 -11.15
N HIS A 39 -9.99 -6.30 -11.17
CA HIS A 39 -9.61 -7.70 -11.35
C HIS A 39 -8.77 -7.90 -12.61
N ASP A 40 -9.27 -7.44 -13.76
CA ASP A 40 -8.58 -7.60 -15.05
C ASP A 40 -7.22 -6.88 -15.07
N SER A 41 -7.19 -5.66 -14.54
CA SER A 41 -5.96 -4.85 -14.51
C SER A 41 -4.90 -5.44 -13.57
N LEU A 42 -5.29 -5.89 -12.38
CA LEU A 42 -4.37 -6.48 -11.40
C LEU A 42 -3.89 -7.86 -11.88
N THR A 43 -4.78 -8.68 -12.42
CA THR A 43 -4.41 -9.99 -13.01
C THR A 43 -3.38 -9.80 -14.11
N ARG A 44 -3.61 -8.87 -15.03
CA ARG A 44 -2.65 -8.56 -16.10
C ARG A 44 -1.31 -8.09 -15.54
N MET A 45 -1.31 -7.17 -14.57
CA MET A 45 -0.09 -6.69 -13.91
C MET A 45 0.72 -7.85 -13.29
N CYS A 46 0.06 -8.74 -12.57
CA CYS A 46 0.72 -9.91 -11.96
C CYS A 46 1.33 -10.85 -13.01
N ILE A 47 0.63 -11.08 -14.14
CA ILE A 47 1.11 -11.99 -15.19
C ILE A 47 2.23 -11.37 -16.03
N THR A 48 2.11 -10.09 -16.37
CA THR A 48 3.01 -9.41 -17.32
C THR A 48 4.13 -8.61 -16.67
N GLY A 49 4.04 -8.32 -15.36
CA GLY A 49 4.97 -7.43 -14.67
C GLY A 49 4.83 -5.95 -15.10
N GLU A 50 3.70 -5.57 -15.71
CA GLU A 50 3.46 -4.19 -16.14
C GLU A 50 3.44 -3.20 -14.98
N SER A 51 3.84 -1.95 -15.27
CA SER A 51 3.71 -0.83 -14.32
C SER A 51 2.25 -0.56 -13.94
N PRO A 52 1.96 -0.21 -12.68
CA PRO A 52 0.62 0.22 -12.24
C PRO A 52 0.03 1.39 -13.03
N ASP A 53 0.85 2.18 -13.70
CA ASP A 53 0.43 3.37 -14.44
C ASP A 53 -0.62 3.12 -15.51
N ARG A 54 -0.58 1.95 -16.16
CA ARG A 54 -1.58 1.58 -17.15
C ARG A 54 -2.93 1.32 -16.49
N ALA A 55 -2.95 0.52 -15.42
CA ALA A 55 -4.17 0.24 -14.65
C ALA A 55 -4.79 1.54 -14.08
N ILE A 56 -3.95 2.44 -13.55
CA ILE A 56 -4.38 3.75 -13.05
C ILE A 56 -5.06 4.57 -14.15
N ARG A 57 -4.50 4.63 -15.35
CA ARG A 57 -5.08 5.35 -16.48
C ARG A 57 -6.42 4.75 -16.91
N GLU A 58 -6.47 3.41 -17.08
CA GLU A 58 -7.67 2.69 -17.50
C GLU A 58 -8.81 2.88 -16.49
N ILE A 59 -8.55 2.72 -15.20
CA ILE A 59 -9.57 2.90 -14.15
C ILE A 59 -10.01 4.36 -14.08
N SER A 60 -9.08 5.33 -14.16
CA SER A 60 -9.41 6.75 -14.16
C SER A 60 -10.37 7.12 -15.30
N GLN A 61 -10.12 6.60 -16.50
CA GLN A 61 -10.93 6.84 -17.68
C GLN A 61 -12.28 6.12 -17.62
N ASN A 62 -12.28 4.82 -17.31
CA ASN A 62 -13.47 3.99 -17.31
C ASN A 62 -14.49 4.40 -16.23
N MET A 63 -13.96 4.79 -15.06
CA MET A 63 -14.79 5.19 -13.91
C MET A 63 -15.01 6.71 -13.82
N LYS A 64 -14.39 7.48 -14.71
CA LYS A 64 -14.46 8.96 -14.72
C LYS A 64 -14.06 9.57 -13.36
N VAL A 65 -13.06 8.99 -12.72
CA VAL A 65 -12.49 9.46 -11.45
C VAL A 65 -11.14 10.14 -11.68
N SER A 66 -10.67 10.90 -10.71
CA SER A 66 -9.34 11.52 -10.82
C SER A 66 -8.24 10.44 -10.84
N ARG A 67 -7.11 10.76 -11.50
CA ARG A 67 -5.95 9.87 -11.54
C ARG A 67 -5.43 9.55 -10.13
N SER A 68 -5.51 10.49 -9.19
CA SER A 68 -5.10 10.28 -7.80
C SER A 68 -6.00 9.29 -7.07
N GLN A 69 -7.32 9.34 -7.30
CA GLN A 69 -8.26 8.37 -6.75
C GLN A 69 -8.03 6.96 -7.31
N ALA A 70 -7.84 6.85 -8.63
CA ALA A 70 -7.49 5.58 -9.26
C ALA A 70 -6.15 5.03 -8.75
N ALA A 71 -5.12 5.88 -8.66
CA ALA A 71 -3.80 5.51 -8.15
C ALA A 71 -3.86 4.99 -6.72
N ARG A 72 -4.62 5.67 -5.86
CA ARG A 72 -4.79 5.24 -4.46
C ARG A 72 -5.34 3.82 -4.36
N ILE A 73 -6.35 3.47 -5.15
CA ILE A 73 -6.94 2.13 -5.14
C ILE A 73 -5.94 1.12 -5.71
N VAL A 74 -5.44 1.35 -6.92
CA VAL A 74 -4.53 0.42 -7.60
C VAL A 74 -3.28 0.13 -6.77
N GLN A 75 -2.64 1.15 -6.23
CA GLN A 75 -1.42 0.98 -5.44
C GLN A 75 -1.67 0.25 -4.13
N THR A 76 -2.78 0.55 -3.44
CA THR A 76 -3.12 -0.12 -2.18
C THR A 76 -3.42 -1.60 -2.41
N GLU A 77 -4.24 -1.93 -3.39
CA GLU A 77 -4.59 -3.31 -3.71
C GLU A 77 -3.38 -4.09 -4.25
N SER A 78 -2.55 -3.47 -5.10
CA SER A 78 -1.32 -4.10 -5.57
C SER A 78 -0.36 -4.44 -4.42
N ALA A 79 -0.24 -3.55 -3.42
CA ALA A 79 0.56 -3.83 -2.23
C ALA A 79 0.01 -5.02 -1.43
N ALA A 80 -1.31 -5.10 -1.24
CA ALA A 80 -1.94 -6.23 -0.56
C ALA A 80 -1.75 -7.56 -1.32
N PHE A 81 -1.86 -7.55 -2.65
CA PHE A 81 -1.57 -8.72 -3.49
C PHE A 81 -0.11 -9.14 -3.39
N SER A 82 0.82 -8.18 -3.44
CA SER A 82 2.25 -8.48 -3.29
C SER A 82 2.56 -9.09 -1.93
N ALA A 83 1.95 -8.56 -0.85
CA ALA A 83 2.10 -9.13 0.48
C ALA A 83 1.57 -10.57 0.56
N LYS A 84 0.44 -10.88 -0.09
CA LYS A 84 -0.10 -12.24 -0.13
C LYS A 84 0.80 -13.19 -0.93
N ALA A 85 1.38 -12.73 -2.02
CA ALA A 85 2.35 -13.51 -2.79
C ALA A 85 3.64 -13.77 -2.00
N GLN A 86 4.10 -12.78 -1.23
CA GLN A 86 5.24 -12.95 -0.32
C GLN A 86 4.96 -13.97 0.78
N GLU A 87 3.76 -13.94 1.40
CA GLU A 87 3.35 -14.95 2.39
C GLU A 87 3.50 -16.37 1.84
N MET A 88 2.99 -16.61 0.62
CA MET A 88 3.10 -17.91 -0.03
C MET A 88 4.56 -18.30 -0.28
N CYS A 89 5.34 -17.36 -0.84
CA CYS A 89 6.76 -17.59 -1.12
C CYS A 89 7.56 -17.87 0.17
N PHE A 90 7.34 -17.12 1.24
CA PHE A 90 8.01 -17.31 2.52
C PHE A 90 7.65 -18.67 3.13
N SER A 91 6.37 -19.07 3.03
CA SER A 91 5.92 -20.38 3.49
C SER A 91 6.56 -21.52 2.72
N ASP A 92 6.65 -21.41 1.38
CA ASP A 92 7.28 -22.42 0.52
C ASP A 92 8.79 -22.54 0.77
N LEU A 93 9.44 -21.44 1.16
CA LEU A 93 10.86 -21.40 1.52
C LEU A 93 11.15 -21.79 2.98
N GLY A 94 10.12 -22.06 3.78
CA GLY A 94 10.28 -22.43 5.19
C GLY A 94 10.78 -21.28 6.07
N VAL A 95 10.46 -20.04 5.71
CA VAL A 95 10.77 -18.86 6.54
C VAL A 95 9.99 -18.94 7.84
N GLU A 96 10.66 -18.81 8.98
CA GLU A 96 10.02 -18.90 10.31
C GLU A 96 9.53 -17.55 10.81
N GLU A 97 10.28 -16.48 10.54
CA GLU A 97 9.97 -15.10 10.94
C GLU A 97 10.13 -14.13 9.77
N PHE A 98 9.36 -13.06 9.79
CA PHE A 98 9.46 -11.96 8.84
C PHE A 98 9.62 -10.63 9.56
N GLU A 99 10.26 -9.67 8.91
CA GLU A 99 10.43 -8.30 9.39
C GLU A 99 9.62 -7.33 8.54
N VAL A 100 9.07 -6.31 9.18
CA VAL A 100 8.39 -5.18 8.50
C VAL A 100 9.43 -4.13 8.15
N VAL A 101 9.47 -3.76 6.87
CA VAL A 101 10.41 -2.75 6.34
C VAL A 101 9.61 -1.59 5.75
N GLU A 102 9.82 -0.41 6.31
CA GLU A 102 9.16 0.81 5.85
C GLU A 102 10.14 1.74 5.13
N THR A 103 9.59 2.68 4.37
CA THR A 103 10.43 3.66 3.67
C THR A 103 10.97 4.70 4.64
N LEU A 104 12.29 4.93 4.64
CA LEU A 104 12.94 5.97 5.46
C LEU A 104 12.85 7.33 4.77
N ASP A 105 11.68 7.98 4.88
CA ASP A 105 11.47 9.35 4.40
C ASP A 105 10.42 10.10 5.26
N SER A 106 10.27 11.40 5.01
CA SER A 106 9.36 12.28 5.75
C SER A 106 7.87 11.99 5.49
N HIS A 107 7.53 11.14 4.51
CA HIS A 107 6.16 10.79 4.16
C HIS A 107 5.67 9.51 4.85
N THR A 108 6.55 8.79 5.52
CA THR A 108 6.16 7.62 6.31
C THR A 108 5.36 8.06 7.52
N CYS A 109 4.15 7.52 7.66
CA CYS A 109 3.25 7.89 8.74
C CYS A 109 3.70 7.29 10.09
N PRO A 110 3.19 7.82 11.22
CA PRO A 110 3.57 7.30 12.54
C PRO A 110 3.30 5.80 12.70
N THR A 111 2.15 5.31 12.25
CA THR A 111 1.80 3.88 12.33
C THR A 111 2.82 3.00 11.60
N CYS A 112 3.17 3.35 10.38
CA CYS A 112 4.19 2.64 9.61
C CYS A 112 5.56 2.72 10.28
N GLY A 113 5.95 3.93 10.72
CA GLY A 113 7.23 4.12 11.40
C GLY A 113 7.36 3.37 12.74
N GLU A 114 6.25 3.09 13.42
CA GLU A 114 6.23 2.25 14.62
C GLU A 114 6.34 0.75 14.31
N MET A 115 5.97 0.35 13.11
CA MET A 115 6.05 -1.05 12.67
C MET A 115 7.41 -1.40 12.06
N ASP A 116 8.16 -0.41 11.58
CA ASP A 116 9.46 -0.60 10.95
C ASP A 116 10.45 -1.31 11.88
N GLY A 117 11.12 -2.33 11.37
CA GLY A 117 12.08 -3.15 12.12
C GLY A 117 11.45 -4.14 13.10
N LYS A 118 10.12 -4.26 13.15
CA LYS A 118 9.48 -5.31 13.95
C LYS A 118 9.44 -6.61 13.18
N HIS A 119 9.82 -7.69 13.84
CA HIS A 119 9.71 -9.03 13.29
C HIS A 119 8.64 -9.83 14.02
N PHE A 120 8.04 -10.77 13.30
CA PHE A 120 6.93 -11.60 13.75
C PHE A 120 7.08 -13.01 13.19
N PRO A 121 6.59 -14.03 13.92
CA PRO A 121 6.53 -15.39 13.39
C PRO A 121 5.53 -15.48 12.22
N MET A 122 5.81 -16.35 11.24
CA MET A 122 4.96 -16.51 10.05
C MET A 122 3.49 -16.84 10.35
N LYS A 123 3.19 -17.52 11.49
CA LYS A 123 1.81 -17.78 11.94
C LYS A 123 1.00 -16.49 12.17
N ASP A 124 1.67 -15.38 12.42
CA ASP A 124 1.07 -14.07 12.68
C ASP A 124 1.10 -13.16 11.44
N TYR A 125 1.38 -13.71 10.25
CA TYR A 125 1.38 -12.96 8.98
C TYR A 125 -0.04 -12.53 8.61
N LYS A 126 -0.39 -11.30 8.92
CA LYS A 126 -1.75 -10.78 8.75
C LYS A 126 -1.73 -9.39 8.14
N ILE A 127 -2.12 -9.30 6.88
CA ILE A 127 -2.18 -8.04 6.11
C ILE A 127 -3.12 -7.04 6.80
N GLY A 128 -2.65 -5.81 6.96
CA GLY A 128 -3.36 -4.74 7.66
C GLY A 128 -3.17 -4.73 9.17
N VAL A 129 -2.50 -5.74 9.76
CA VAL A 129 -2.27 -5.85 11.21
C VAL A 129 -0.77 -5.92 11.52
N THR A 130 -0.10 -6.98 11.07
CA THR A 130 1.34 -7.21 11.24
C THR A 130 2.12 -7.00 9.94
N VAL A 131 1.41 -6.96 8.81
CA VAL A 131 1.97 -6.85 7.47
C VAL A 131 1.36 -5.67 6.73
N PRO A 132 2.15 -4.83 6.04
CA PRO A 132 1.64 -3.80 5.14
C PRO A 132 0.77 -4.40 4.00
N PRO A 133 -0.17 -3.63 3.42
CA PRO A 133 -0.45 -2.22 3.70
C PRO A 133 -1.32 -2.03 4.94
N PHE A 134 -0.94 -1.11 5.84
CA PHE A 134 -1.71 -0.76 7.04
C PHE A 134 -2.80 0.28 6.75
N HIS A 135 -2.67 1.02 5.65
CA HIS A 135 -3.57 2.08 5.23
C HIS A 135 -3.45 2.32 3.71
N PRO A 136 -4.40 3.04 3.09
CA PRO A 136 -4.24 3.42 1.68
C PRO A 136 -2.94 4.18 1.40
N ASN A 137 -2.30 3.87 0.26
CA ASN A 137 -0.97 4.36 -0.14
C ASN A 137 0.18 3.98 0.81
N CYS A 138 0.03 2.92 1.59
CA CYS A 138 1.13 2.36 2.36
C CYS A 138 2.26 1.89 1.42
N ARG A 139 3.53 2.12 1.81
CA ARG A 139 4.70 1.80 1.00
C ARG A 139 5.63 0.79 1.66
N GLY A 140 5.22 0.30 2.83
CA GLY A 140 5.93 -0.75 3.54
C GLY A 140 5.84 -2.09 2.81
N CYS A 141 6.77 -2.96 3.13
CA CYS A 141 6.83 -4.35 2.67
C CYS A 141 7.33 -5.24 3.81
N THR A 142 7.47 -6.52 3.52
CA THR A 142 8.11 -7.47 4.45
C THR A 142 9.32 -8.11 3.81
N CYS A 143 10.28 -8.55 4.63
CA CYS A 143 11.37 -9.41 4.21
C CYS A 143 11.49 -10.61 5.18
N PRO A 144 12.13 -11.72 4.78
CA PRO A 144 12.48 -12.79 5.70
C PRO A 144 13.38 -12.24 6.80
N TYR A 145 13.14 -12.63 8.04
CA TYR A 145 14.01 -12.30 9.15
C TYR A 145 14.85 -13.53 9.53
N PHE A 146 16.16 -13.32 9.57
CA PHE A 146 17.12 -14.31 10.01
C PHE A 146 17.89 -13.71 11.19
N ASN A 147 17.88 -14.39 12.32
CA ASN A 147 18.63 -13.94 13.49
C ASN A 147 20.12 -14.28 13.30
N ASP A 148 20.73 -13.68 12.28
CA ASP A 148 22.16 -13.83 11.99
C ASP A 148 22.91 -12.53 12.31
N GLU A 149 24.11 -12.68 12.86
CA GLU A 149 24.99 -11.55 13.19
C GLU A 149 25.72 -10.97 11.97
N PHE A 150 25.44 -11.47 10.76
CA PHE A 150 26.17 -11.17 9.53
C PHE A 150 25.51 -10.13 8.64
N THR A 151 24.49 -9.43 9.12
CA THR A 151 23.79 -8.41 8.32
C THR A 151 24.70 -7.18 8.13
N THR A 152 25.42 -7.13 6.99
CA THR A 152 26.31 -6.03 6.60
C THR A 152 25.72 -5.17 5.49
N GLY A 153 24.42 -5.26 5.27
CA GLY A 153 23.73 -4.55 4.21
C GLY A 153 23.49 -3.06 4.48
N GLU A 154 23.04 -2.37 3.45
CA GLU A 154 22.64 -0.98 3.51
C GLU A 154 21.19 -0.83 3.07
N ARG A 155 20.45 0.06 3.72
CA ARG A 155 19.10 0.47 3.28
C ARG A 155 19.09 1.91 2.81
N VAL A 156 18.21 2.19 1.85
CA VAL A 156 18.07 3.51 1.26
C VAL A 156 17.17 4.39 2.14
N ALA A 157 17.68 5.59 2.46
CA ALA A 157 16.90 6.67 3.06
C ALA A 157 16.79 7.86 2.10
N ARG A 158 15.87 8.75 2.38
CA ARG A 158 15.65 9.95 1.59
C ARG A 158 15.67 11.19 2.47
N GLY A 159 16.54 12.13 2.16
CA GLY A 159 16.70 13.40 2.87
C GLY A 159 15.55 14.39 2.61
N ALA A 160 15.59 15.52 3.30
CA ALA A 160 14.63 16.62 3.13
C ALA A 160 14.67 17.23 1.71
N ASP A 161 15.83 17.18 1.06
CA ASP A 161 16.05 17.61 -0.33
C ASP A 161 15.52 16.58 -1.36
N GLY A 162 14.96 15.45 -0.91
CA GLY A 162 14.48 14.36 -1.74
C GLY A 162 15.56 13.46 -2.31
N LYS A 163 16.84 13.72 -2.03
CA LYS A 163 17.95 12.87 -2.49
C LYS A 163 18.05 11.60 -1.67
N LYS A 164 18.44 10.52 -2.36
CA LYS A 164 18.71 9.22 -1.73
C LYS A 164 20.09 9.20 -1.10
N TYR A 165 20.19 8.57 0.05
CA TYR A 165 21.45 8.20 0.69
C TYR A 165 21.32 6.85 1.37
N TYR A 166 22.44 6.26 1.78
CA TYR A 166 22.47 4.93 2.38
C TYR A 166 22.71 5.02 3.88
N VAL A 167 22.03 4.17 4.61
CA VAL A 167 22.19 3.97 6.06
C VAL A 167 22.39 2.48 6.34
N PRO A 168 22.96 2.09 7.49
CA PRO A 168 23.03 0.69 7.88
C PRO A 168 21.67 -0.01 7.77
N GLU A 169 21.68 -1.26 7.33
CA GLU A 169 20.44 -2.04 7.07
C GLU A 169 19.52 -2.13 8.30
N ASN A 170 20.11 -2.25 9.48
CA ASN A 170 19.40 -2.32 10.77
C ASN A 170 18.88 -0.97 11.28
N THR A 171 19.08 0.14 10.55
CA THR A 171 18.56 1.46 10.94
C THR A 171 17.04 1.46 10.88
N THR A 172 16.39 1.60 12.02
CA THR A 172 14.92 1.72 12.08
C THR A 172 14.46 3.13 11.70
N TYR A 173 13.17 3.25 11.30
CA TYR A 173 12.56 4.56 11.03
C TYR A 173 12.66 5.51 12.23
N LYS A 174 12.52 4.98 13.45
CA LYS A 174 12.61 5.76 14.68
C LYS A 174 14.00 6.36 14.88
N GLU A 175 15.05 5.60 14.63
CA GLU A 175 16.46 6.05 14.70
C GLU A 175 16.77 7.03 13.57
N TRP A 176 16.36 6.71 12.36
CA TRP A 176 16.50 7.59 11.20
C TRP A 176 15.82 8.94 11.44
N LYS A 177 14.56 8.94 11.93
CA LYS A 177 13.81 10.15 12.19
C LYS A 177 14.45 11.03 13.27
N LYS A 178 15.03 10.42 14.30
CA LYS A 178 15.77 11.15 15.34
C LYS A 178 17.01 11.81 14.75
N SER A 179 17.81 11.08 14.00
CA SER A 179 19.00 11.62 13.33
C SER A 179 18.67 12.72 12.32
N PHE A 180 17.55 12.59 11.61
CA PHE A 180 17.05 13.58 10.67
C PHE A 180 16.60 14.86 11.38
N ALA A 181 15.87 14.75 12.50
CA ALA A 181 15.41 15.88 13.29
C ALA A 181 16.59 16.65 13.94
N ASP A 182 17.65 15.93 14.30
CA ASP A 182 18.88 16.52 14.89
C ASP A 182 19.79 17.18 13.84
N GLY A 183 19.35 17.30 12.58
CA GLY A 183 20.11 17.96 11.50
C GLY A 183 21.34 17.17 11.01
N ASN A 184 21.46 15.92 11.37
CA ASN A 184 22.64 15.07 11.10
C ASN A 184 22.54 14.37 9.71
N THR A 185 21.94 15.04 8.71
CA THR A 185 21.68 14.49 7.36
C THR A 185 22.93 14.41 6.46
N GLU A 186 24.09 14.89 6.92
CA GLU A 186 25.31 14.96 6.08
C GLU A 186 26.41 13.96 6.45
N LYS A 187 26.23 13.16 7.49
CA LYS A 187 27.19 12.08 7.78
C LYS A 187 26.66 10.74 7.31
N GLY A 188 26.42 10.62 6.02
CA GLY A 188 26.52 9.34 5.34
C GLY A 188 27.92 8.79 5.65
N ILE A 189 27.99 7.63 6.27
CA ILE A 189 29.24 6.93 6.51
C ILE A 189 29.85 6.68 5.14
N SER A 190 30.83 7.49 4.76
CA SER A 190 31.72 7.21 3.64
C SER A 190 32.51 5.97 4.02
N GLY A 191 31.92 4.80 3.76
CA GLY A 191 32.60 3.53 3.83
C GLY A 191 33.59 3.48 2.68
N LYS A 192 34.86 3.57 2.99
CA LYS A 192 35.94 3.22 2.09
C LYS A 192 35.82 1.74 1.72
N TYR A 193 35.74 1.49 0.43
CA TYR A 193 36.31 0.28 -0.18
C TYR A 193 37.47 0.66 -1.07
#